data_84ab6c8b6ca4be073481ae099bdaabca
#
_entry.id   84ab6c8b6ca4be073481ae099bdaabca
#
_cell.length_a   1.000
_cell.length_b   1.000
_cell.length_c   1.000
_cell.angle_alpha   90.00
_cell.angle_beta   90.00
_cell.angle_gamma   90.00
#
_symmetry.space_group_name_H-M   'P 1'
#
loop_
_entity.id
_entity.type
_entity.pdbx_description
1 polymer ?
#
loop_
_entity_poly.entity_id
_entity_poly.type
_entity_poly.pdbx_seq_one_letter_code
_entity_poly.pdbx_strand_id
1 'polypeptide(L)'
;MESFAIKTFGKKNVEVYDARKGYKKCDILISKGVGHNRSASALSLSAAHSKHHKLSGSKSIIFNKPIKVVEKMNKSFIFFIIDGKRIYFPDEKMNSDRWSSVGAKIEPWRKGGQHILYCAQNGRPPFFHINEELPYFQWQENFLKELSGVAKCDIVYRPHPRGRLSNKKIQSFLPSMGNVTISTNDNLYDDFLDAKCIITYNSTCSVNSIIKGIPTFVIDKDYITRGLARNGLKFIEKPLTLKRSGWLNSFGYCQWSEEEVVNGIFWRYAKKHIF
;
A
#
# COMPACT_ATOMS: atom_id res chain seq x y z
N MET A 1 13.79 -13.06 10.76
CA MET A 1 14.45 -11.74 10.92
C MET A 1 15.73 -11.84 11.74
N GLU A 2 15.69 -12.42 12.92
CA GLU A 2 16.88 -12.65 13.74
C GLU A 2 17.98 -13.40 12.95
N SER A 3 17.65 -14.52 12.30
CA SER A 3 18.58 -15.27 11.45
C SER A 3 19.19 -14.44 10.33
N PHE A 4 18.40 -13.54 9.72
CA PHE A 4 18.89 -12.60 8.72
C PHE A 4 19.88 -11.61 9.34
N ALA A 5 19.51 -10.99 10.44
CA ALA A 5 20.35 -10.00 11.12
C ALA A 5 21.68 -10.64 11.57
N ILE A 6 21.64 -11.82 12.20
CA ILE A 6 22.83 -12.54 12.65
C ILE A 6 23.74 -12.91 11.47
N LYS A 7 23.18 -13.40 10.36
CA LYS A 7 23.94 -13.76 9.17
C LYS A 7 24.58 -12.54 8.50
N THR A 8 23.90 -11.40 8.56
CA THR A 8 24.32 -10.16 7.90
C THR A 8 25.36 -9.38 8.72
N PHE A 9 25.13 -9.25 10.02
CA PHE A 9 25.91 -8.36 10.91
C PHE A 9 26.78 -9.11 11.92
N GLY A 10 26.65 -10.43 12.02
CA GLY A 10 27.31 -11.25 13.04
C GLY A 10 26.57 -11.24 14.37
N LYS A 11 26.55 -12.40 15.06
CA LYS A 11 25.79 -12.62 16.30
C LYS A 11 26.10 -11.58 17.40
N LYS A 12 27.34 -11.17 17.52
CA LYS A 12 27.79 -10.18 18.53
C LYS A 12 27.23 -8.76 18.32
N ASN A 13 26.79 -8.44 17.09
CA ASN A 13 26.26 -7.14 16.71
C ASN A 13 24.74 -7.12 16.62
N VAL A 14 24.07 -8.22 16.96
CA VAL A 14 22.61 -8.35 16.87
C VAL A 14 22.03 -8.60 18.23
N GLU A 15 21.07 -7.79 18.60
CA GLU A 15 20.26 -7.95 19.80
C GLU A 15 18.79 -8.05 19.45
N VAL A 16 18.12 -9.05 20.02
CA VAL A 16 16.68 -9.19 19.97
C VAL A 16 16.08 -8.43 21.14
N TYR A 17 15.25 -7.46 20.83
CA TYR A 17 14.74 -6.53 21.81
C TYR A 17 13.24 -6.33 21.70
N ASP A 18 12.57 -6.22 22.85
CA ASP A 18 11.15 -5.90 22.95
C ASP A 18 10.97 -4.39 23.11
N ALA A 19 10.55 -3.72 22.04
CA ALA A 19 10.37 -2.27 22.00
C ALA A 19 9.36 -1.73 23.05
N ARG A 20 8.57 -2.59 23.69
CA ARG A 20 7.66 -2.22 24.79
C ARG A 20 8.42 -1.94 26.08
N LYS A 21 9.62 -2.47 26.23
CA LYS A 21 10.47 -2.30 27.42
C LYS A 21 11.23 -0.98 27.47
N GLY A 22 11.06 -0.12 26.47
CA GLY A 22 11.64 1.21 26.41
C GLY A 22 12.48 1.45 25.15
N TYR A 23 13.32 2.47 25.20
CA TYR A 23 14.21 2.86 24.13
C TYR A 23 15.58 2.19 24.25
N LYS A 24 16.12 1.73 23.12
CA LYS A 24 17.49 1.26 23.02
C LYS A 24 18.18 1.85 21.79
N LYS A 25 19.34 2.44 21.98
CA LYS A 25 20.13 3.01 20.87
C LYS A 25 20.66 1.88 19.98
N CYS A 26 20.50 2.01 18.67
CA CYS A 26 21.07 1.09 17.66
C CYS A 26 21.29 1.85 16.35
N ASP A 27 22.17 1.33 15.51
CA ASP A 27 22.44 1.92 14.18
C ASP A 27 21.34 1.55 13.18
N ILE A 28 20.85 0.31 13.24
CA ILE A 28 19.81 -0.21 12.36
C ILE A 28 18.74 -0.94 13.18
N LEU A 29 17.51 -0.50 13.06
CA LEU A 29 16.34 -1.16 13.63
C LEU A 29 15.65 -2.05 12.59
N ILE A 30 15.56 -3.35 12.87
CA ILE A 30 14.88 -4.30 11.98
C ILE A 30 13.61 -4.82 12.65
N SER A 31 12.48 -4.71 11.98
CA SER A 31 11.22 -5.20 12.53
C SER A 31 10.32 -5.86 11.49
N LYS A 32 9.34 -6.65 11.97
CA LYS A 32 8.31 -7.28 11.14
C LYS A 32 6.97 -6.62 11.37
N GLY A 33 6.47 -5.98 10.31
CA GLY A 33 5.15 -5.36 10.29
C GLY A 33 5.06 -4.04 11.05
N VAL A 34 4.27 -3.14 10.53
CA VAL A 34 3.72 -2.02 11.29
C VAL A 34 2.51 -2.63 11.98
N GLY A 35 2.67 -3.03 13.25
CA GLY A 35 1.73 -3.80 14.06
C GLY A 35 0.25 -3.70 13.70
N HIS A 36 -0.23 -4.63 12.89
CA HIS A 36 -1.66 -4.77 12.57
C HIS A 36 -2.40 -5.69 13.55
N ASN A 37 -1.79 -5.98 14.69
CA ASN A 37 -2.48 -6.79 15.68
C ASN A 37 -3.56 -5.99 16.41
N ARG A 38 -4.69 -6.62 16.61
CA ARG A 38 -5.95 -6.07 17.12
C ARG A 38 -5.94 -5.64 18.59
N SER A 39 -4.80 -5.67 19.26
CA SER A 39 -4.66 -5.31 20.67
C SER A 39 -4.08 -3.91 20.85
N ALA A 40 -4.45 -3.23 21.92
CA ALA A 40 -3.88 -1.94 22.33
C ALA A 40 -2.33 -1.97 22.43
N SER A 41 -1.74 -3.15 22.65
CA SER A 41 -0.31 -3.40 22.65
C SER A 41 0.35 -3.23 21.28
N ALA A 42 -0.38 -3.40 20.17
CA ALA A 42 0.16 -3.24 18.82
C ALA A 42 0.24 -1.78 18.37
N LEU A 43 -0.68 -0.95 18.84
CA LEU A 43 -0.58 0.51 18.69
C LEU A 43 0.63 1.04 19.47
N SER A 44 0.93 0.46 20.63
CA SER A 44 2.11 0.82 21.43
C SER A 44 3.42 0.42 20.76
N LEU A 45 3.47 -0.69 20.01
CA LEU A 45 4.65 -1.11 19.22
C LEU A 45 4.91 -0.20 18.04
N SER A 46 3.89 0.22 17.32
CA SER A 46 4.02 1.17 16.20
C SER A 46 4.44 2.56 16.69
N ALA A 47 3.86 3.02 17.81
CA ALA A 47 4.24 4.29 18.44
C ALA A 47 5.65 4.22 19.03
N ALA A 48 6.03 3.11 19.68
CA ALA A 48 7.37 2.88 20.20
C ALA A 48 8.41 2.83 19.08
N HIS A 49 8.10 2.21 17.94
CA HIS A 49 8.95 2.19 16.75
C HIS A 49 9.17 3.59 16.18
N SER A 50 8.10 4.36 16.00
CA SER A 50 8.17 5.72 15.48
C SER A 50 8.94 6.65 16.43
N LYS A 51 8.70 6.52 17.75
CA LYS A 51 9.43 7.24 18.78
C LYS A 51 10.92 6.85 18.82
N HIS A 52 11.20 5.56 18.70
CA HIS A 52 12.55 5.02 18.69
C HIS A 52 13.36 5.56 17.50
N HIS A 53 12.78 5.54 16.31
CA HIS A 53 13.40 6.06 15.10
C HIS A 53 13.69 7.57 15.21
N LYS A 54 12.72 8.36 15.70
CA LYS A 54 12.90 9.80 15.92
C LYS A 54 13.97 10.15 16.94
N LEU A 55 14.13 9.33 17.98
CA LEU A 55 15.07 9.59 19.06
C LEU A 55 16.50 9.11 18.77
N SER A 56 16.66 8.06 17.96
CA SER A 56 17.97 7.43 17.74
C SER A 56 18.73 7.94 16.54
N GLY A 57 18.05 8.55 15.56
CA GLY A 57 18.63 8.76 14.23
C GLY A 57 18.98 7.44 13.52
N SER A 58 18.57 6.28 14.09
CA SER A 58 18.86 4.96 13.53
C SER A 58 18.09 4.76 12.22
N LYS A 59 18.69 4.06 11.27
CA LYS A 59 17.99 3.59 10.08
C LYS A 59 17.02 2.49 10.44
N SER A 60 15.87 2.41 9.77
CA SER A 60 14.89 1.38 10.05
C SER A 60 14.58 0.55 8.81
N ILE A 61 14.51 -0.76 9.01
CA ILE A 61 14.06 -1.74 7.99
C ILE A 61 12.83 -2.44 8.55
N ILE A 62 11.69 -2.25 7.89
CA ILE A 62 10.44 -2.86 8.32
C ILE A 62 9.98 -3.85 7.26
N PHE A 63 10.03 -5.13 7.56
CA PHE A 63 9.46 -6.17 6.71
C PHE A 63 7.96 -6.25 6.90
N ASN A 64 7.19 -6.14 5.83
CA ASN A 64 5.74 -6.21 5.86
C ASN A 64 5.23 -7.38 4.99
N LYS A 65 3.92 -7.62 5.04
CA LYS A 65 3.27 -8.59 4.16
C LYS A 65 3.45 -8.17 2.70
N PRO A 66 3.63 -9.14 1.78
CA PRO A 66 3.77 -8.86 0.36
C PRO A 66 2.48 -8.25 -0.20
N ILE A 67 2.62 -7.45 -1.23
CA ILE A 67 1.49 -7.08 -2.07
C ILE A 67 1.22 -8.27 -3.01
N LYS A 68 0.12 -8.96 -2.78
CA LYS A 68 -0.29 -10.07 -3.62
C LYS A 68 -0.78 -9.53 -4.97
N VAL A 69 -0.04 -9.80 -6.01
CA VAL A 69 -0.37 -9.39 -7.39
C VAL A 69 -0.78 -10.57 -8.27
N VAL A 70 -0.63 -11.80 -7.77
CA VAL A 70 -1.12 -13.03 -8.36
C VAL A 70 -1.80 -13.87 -7.29
N GLU A 71 -2.86 -14.57 -7.66
CA GLU A 71 -3.69 -15.34 -6.71
C GLU A 71 -2.90 -16.45 -6.02
N LYS A 72 -2.01 -17.13 -6.76
CA LYS A 72 -1.15 -18.20 -6.26
C LYS A 72 0.31 -17.75 -6.32
N MET A 73 0.69 -16.86 -5.42
CA MET A 73 2.12 -16.60 -5.21
C MET A 73 2.73 -17.77 -4.43
N ASN A 74 3.46 -18.63 -5.12
CA ASN A 74 4.16 -19.78 -4.52
C ASN A 74 5.33 -19.36 -3.62
N LYS A 75 5.71 -18.08 -3.60
CA LYS A 75 6.79 -17.53 -2.77
C LYS A 75 6.25 -16.42 -1.88
N SER A 76 6.60 -16.44 -0.60
CA SER A 76 6.34 -15.33 0.32
C SER A 76 7.29 -14.20 -0.03
N PHE A 77 6.81 -13.18 -0.72
CA PHE A 77 7.57 -11.95 -0.94
C PHE A 77 7.35 -11.01 0.24
N ILE A 78 8.42 -10.45 0.74
CA ILE A 78 8.41 -9.52 1.86
C ILE A 78 8.62 -8.13 1.29
N PHE A 79 7.68 -7.28 1.61
CA PHE A 79 7.70 -5.87 1.27
C PHE A 79 8.22 -5.06 2.46
N PHE A 80 9.04 -4.05 2.26
CA PHE A 80 9.65 -3.31 3.36
C PHE A 80 9.60 -1.80 3.18
N ILE A 81 9.70 -1.14 4.31
CA ILE A 81 9.72 0.30 4.47
C ILE A 81 11.07 0.69 5.07
N ILE A 82 11.65 1.77 4.60
CA ILE A 82 12.93 2.27 5.08
C ILE A 82 12.78 3.73 5.47
N ASP A 83 13.37 4.10 6.61
CA ASP A 83 13.54 5.48 7.09
C ASP A 83 12.26 6.32 7.05
N GLY A 84 11.16 5.78 7.60
CA GLY A 84 9.88 6.49 7.69
C GLY A 84 9.12 6.63 6.35
N LYS A 85 9.69 6.24 5.22
CA LYS A 85 8.96 6.10 3.97
C LYS A 85 8.05 4.89 4.09
N ARG A 86 6.77 5.07 3.79
CA ARG A 86 5.75 4.02 3.91
C ARG A 86 6.07 2.77 3.11
N ILE A 87 6.70 2.97 1.96
CA ILE A 87 7.06 1.94 1.01
C ILE A 87 8.30 2.44 0.27
N TYR A 88 9.35 1.66 0.35
CA TYR A 88 10.50 1.90 -0.52
C TYR A 88 10.09 1.65 -1.97
N PHE A 89 10.39 2.59 -2.83
CA PHE A 89 10.23 2.46 -4.27
C PHE A 89 11.48 3.04 -4.92
N PRO A 90 12.23 2.25 -5.73
CA PRO A 90 13.43 2.74 -6.38
C PRO A 90 13.15 3.97 -7.24
N ASP A 91 13.95 5.02 -7.07
CA ASP A 91 13.89 6.21 -7.93
C ASP A 91 14.71 6.02 -9.21
N GLU A 92 15.60 5.04 -9.24
CA GLU A 92 16.42 4.68 -10.39
C GLU A 92 15.73 3.66 -11.32
N LYS A 93 16.21 3.59 -12.55
CA LYS A 93 15.71 2.62 -13.54
C LYS A 93 16.20 1.23 -13.20
N MET A 94 15.26 0.33 -12.85
CA MET A 94 15.53 -1.06 -12.47
C MET A 94 15.44 -2.01 -13.67
N ASN A 95 16.17 -3.15 -13.59
CA ASN A 95 16.09 -4.24 -14.55
C ASN A 95 14.80 -5.05 -14.40
N SER A 96 14.43 -5.81 -15.44
CA SER A 96 13.18 -6.59 -15.46
C SER A 96 13.27 -7.96 -14.76
N ASP A 97 14.45 -8.37 -14.34
CA ASP A 97 14.72 -9.69 -13.74
C ASP A 97 13.80 -10.05 -12.58
N ARG A 98 13.63 -9.14 -11.65
CA ARG A 98 12.77 -9.36 -10.48
C ARG A 98 11.29 -9.37 -10.82
N TRP A 99 10.84 -8.48 -11.69
CA TRP A 99 9.44 -8.50 -12.12
C TRP A 99 9.10 -9.79 -12.87
N SER A 100 10.01 -10.25 -13.74
CA SER A 100 9.87 -11.52 -14.46
C SER A 100 9.73 -12.71 -13.50
N SER A 101 10.44 -12.70 -12.37
CA SER A 101 10.32 -13.74 -11.35
C SER A 101 8.99 -13.72 -10.57
N VAL A 102 8.30 -12.61 -10.52
CA VAL A 102 6.95 -12.49 -9.90
C VAL A 102 5.92 -13.27 -10.71
N GLY A 103 6.08 -13.35 -12.05
CA GLY A 103 5.23 -14.13 -12.93
C GLY A 103 3.82 -13.57 -13.12
N ALA A 104 3.57 -12.31 -12.75
CA ALA A 104 2.28 -11.67 -12.93
C ALA A 104 2.11 -11.20 -14.38
N LYS A 105 1.04 -11.64 -15.03
CA LYS A 105 0.69 -11.21 -16.38
C LYS A 105 0.09 -9.81 -16.35
N ILE A 106 0.58 -8.93 -17.22
CA ILE A 106 0.07 -7.57 -17.38
C ILE A 106 -1.02 -7.60 -18.46
N GLU A 107 -2.18 -7.07 -18.12
CA GLU A 107 -3.27 -6.91 -19.07
C GLU A 107 -3.18 -5.55 -19.82
N PRO A 108 -3.61 -5.45 -21.08
CA PRO A 108 -3.69 -4.18 -21.79
C PRO A 108 -4.51 -3.15 -21.03
N TRP A 109 -4.23 -1.85 -21.23
CA TRP A 109 -5.06 -0.82 -20.64
C TRP A 109 -6.50 -0.88 -21.18
N ARG A 110 -7.45 -0.87 -20.25
CA ARG A 110 -8.87 -0.81 -20.55
C ARG A 110 -9.22 0.55 -21.16
N LYS A 111 -10.00 0.54 -22.23
CA LYS A 111 -10.41 1.76 -22.97
C LYS A 111 -11.75 2.33 -22.50
N GLY A 112 -12.48 1.63 -21.67
CA GLY A 112 -13.80 2.05 -21.19
C GLY A 112 -14.25 1.22 -19.99
N GLY A 113 -15.48 1.43 -19.54
CA GLY A 113 -16.13 0.74 -18.44
C GLY A 113 -17.41 1.45 -18.06
N GLN A 114 -18.25 0.80 -17.25
CA GLN A 114 -19.58 1.28 -16.89
C GLN A 114 -19.59 2.19 -15.66
N HIS A 115 -18.65 1.96 -14.73
CA HIS A 115 -18.67 2.64 -13.44
C HIS A 115 -17.26 3.02 -12.96
N ILE A 116 -17.21 3.93 -12.01
CA ILE A 116 -16.02 4.26 -11.22
C ILE A 116 -16.04 3.39 -9.96
N LEU A 117 -15.00 2.59 -9.73
CA LEU A 117 -14.88 1.83 -8.50
C LEU A 117 -14.09 2.62 -7.44
N TYR A 118 -14.73 3.02 -6.36
CA TYR A 118 -14.08 3.64 -5.22
C TYR A 118 -13.78 2.59 -4.14
N CYS A 119 -12.50 2.22 -3.99
CA CYS A 119 -12.03 1.30 -2.96
C CYS A 119 -11.68 2.04 -1.68
N ALA A 120 -12.54 1.93 -0.68
CA ALA A 120 -12.38 2.60 0.60
C ALA A 120 -11.17 2.10 1.41
N GLN A 121 -10.62 2.97 2.26
CA GLN A 121 -9.62 2.62 3.26
C GLN A 121 -10.25 2.21 4.58
N ASN A 122 -9.43 1.61 5.44
CA ASN A 122 -9.86 1.18 6.76
C ASN A 122 -10.01 2.35 7.77
N GLY A 123 -9.55 3.56 7.43
CA GLY A 123 -9.71 4.78 8.23
C GLY A 123 -8.89 4.82 9.51
N ARG A 124 -7.92 3.95 9.71
CA ARG A 124 -7.08 3.90 10.92
C ARG A 124 -5.68 4.46 10.67
N PRO A 125 -5.12 5.25 11.60
CA PRO A 125 -3.69 5.58 11.57
C PRO A 125 -2.85 4.29 11.57
N PRO A 126 -1.66 4.26 10.95
CA PRO A 126 -0.98 5.35 10.22
C PRO A 126 -1.33 5.43 8.73
N PHE A 127 -2.39 4.77 8.27
CA PHE A 127 -2.70 4.65 6.84
C PHE A 127 -3.47 5.84 6.27
N PHE A 128 -3.90 6.74 7.13
CA PHE A 128 -4.66 7.91 6.77
C PHE A 128 -4.00 9.15 7.38
N HIS A 129 -3.45 10.02 6.53
CA HIS A 129 -2.69 11.21 6.93
C HIS A 129 -3.29 12.51 6.40
N ILE A 130 -4.53 12.49 5.91
CA ILE A 130 -5.18 13.72 5.48
C ILE A 130 -5.78 14.39 6.70
N ASN A 131 -5.27 15.58 7.01
CA ASN A 131 -5.72 16.49 8.05
C ASN A 131 -6.17 15.81 9.35
N GLU A 132 -5.36 15.93 10.37
CA GLU A 132 -5.67 15.49 11.74
C GLU A 132 -6.98 16.11 12.29
N GLU A 133 -7.51 17.14 11.61
CA GLU A 133 -8.69 17.91 11.99
C GLU A 133 -10.02 17.21 11.66
N LEU A 134 -10.07 16.32 10.65
CA LEU A 134 -11.31 15.67 10.25
C LEU A 134 -11.26 14.15 10.48
N PRO A 135 -12.27 13.56 11.15
CA PRO A 135 -12.42 12.11 11.22
C PRO A 135 -12.49 11.51 9.81
N TYR A 136 -11.88 10.34 9.62
CA TYR A 136 -11.81 9.67 8.31
C TYR A 136 -13.16 9.53 7.61
N PHE A 137 -14.22 9.20 8.34
CA PHE A 137 -15.54 9.02 7.74
C PHE A 137 -16.10 10.34 7.17
N GLN A 138 -15.85 11.48 7.83
CA GLN A 138 -16.31 12.80 7.37
C GLN A 138 -15.53 13.25 6.14
N TRP A 139 -14.20 13.04 6.13
CA TRP A 139 -13.39 13.24 4.94
C TRP A 139 -13.90 12.39 3.77
N GLN A 140 -14.19 11.12 4.02
CA GLN A 140 -14.66 10.19 3.00
C GLN A 140 -16.05 10.57 2.46
N GLU A 141 -16.94 11.06 3.33
CA GLU A 141 -18.23 11.59 2.94
C GLU A 141 -18.08 12.80 2.00
N ASN A 142 -17.26 13.77 2.38
CA ASN A 142 -17.00 14.96 1.56
C ASN A 142 -16.38 14.56 0.21
N PHE A 143 -15.43 13.65 0.23
CA PHE A 143 -14.81 13.13 -1.00
C PHE A 143 -15.81 12.45 -1.92
N LEU A 144 -16.71 11.61 -1.39
CA LEU A 144 -17.75 10.95 -2.17
C LEU A 144 -18.78 11.93 -2.74
N LYS A 145 -19.14 12.98 -2.00
CA LYS A 145 -20.00 14.07 -2.49
C LYS A 145 -19.36 14.80 -3.67
N GLU A 146 -18.07 15.14 -3.55
CA GLU A 146 -17.32 15.77 -4.63
C GLU A 146 -17.22 14.84 -5.85
N LEU A 147 -16.87 13.57 -5.64
CA LEU A 147 -16.77 12.58 -6.71
C LEU A 147 -18.12 12.39 -7.42
N SER A 148 -19.21 12.26 -6.66
CA SER A 148 -20.58 12.13 -7.19
C SER A 148 -20.98 13.31 -8.05
N GLY A 149 -20.56 14.54 -7.67
CA GLY A 149 -20.85 15.75 -8.41
C GLY A 149 -20.08 15.91 -9.73
N VAL A 150 -18.93 15.25 -9.88
CA VAL A 150 -18.08 15.37 -11.09
C VAL A 150 -18.10 14.13 -11.98
N ALA A 151 -18.53 12.99 -11.47
CA ALA A 151 -18.60 11.73 -12.21
C ALA A 151 -19.76 11.75 -13.21
N LYS A 152 -19.47 11.29 -14.45
CA LYS A 152 -20.46 11.15 -15.54
C LYS A 152 -21.05 9.75 -15.66
N CYS A 153 -20.71 8.86 -14.74
CA CYS A 153 -21.21 7.49 -14.68
C CYS A 153 -21.39 7.09 -13.21
N ASP A 154 -21.99 5.94 -12.99
CA ASP A 154 -22.21 5.41 -11.66
C ASP A 154 -20.91 5.16 -10.89
N ILE A 155 -20.99 5.25 -9.58
CA ILE A 155 -19.90 4.99 -8.64
C ILE A 155 -20.26 3.75 -7.85
N VAL A 156 -19.39 2.74 -7.90
CA VAL A 156 -19.48 1.58 -7.02
C VAL A 156 -18.55 1.82 -5.83
N TYR A 157 -19.13 2.02 -4.64
CA TYR A 157 -18.42 2.11 -3.39
C TYR A 157 -18.09 0.74 -2.85
N ARG A 158 -16.81 0.37 -2.78
CA ARG A 158 -16.37 -0.86 -2.14
C ARG A 158 -15.89 -0.59 -0.72
N PRO A 159 -16.65 -1.07 0.31
CA PRO A 159 -16.24 -0.95 1.71
C PRO A 159 -14.93 -1.69 1.98
N HIS A 160 -14.08 -1.13 2.85
CA HIS A 160 -12.89 -1.85 3.28
C HIS A 160 -13.29 -3.01 4.21
N PRO A 161 -12.83 -4.26 3.99
CA PRO A 161 -13.30 -5.44 4.74
C PRO A 161 -13.03 -5.37 6.25
N ARG A 162 -12.14 -4.49 6.70
CA ARG A 162 -11.83 -4.25 8.12
C ARG A 162 -12.35 -2.93 8.67
N GLY A 163 -13.08 -2.17 7.87
CA GLY A 163 -13.57 -0.83 8.21
C GLY A 163 -14.95 -0.80 8.87
N ARG A 164 -15.28 -1.72 9.79
CA ARG A 164 -16.64 -1.92 10.32
C ARG A 164 -17.37 -0.66 10.78
N LEU A 165 -16.71 0.22 11.55
CA LEU A 165 -17.33 1.44 12.07
C LEU A 165 -17.49 2.52 10.99
N SER A 166 -16.46 2.74 10.20
CA SER A 166 -16.51 3.70 9.09
C SER A 166 -17.53 3.26 8.03
N ASN A 167 -17.60 1.97 7.72
CA ASN A 167 -18.56 1.43 6.75
C ASN A 167 -20.01 1.70 7.17
N LYS A 168 -20.39 1.47 8.44
CA LYS A 168 -21.75 1.75 8.93
C LYS A 168 -22.15 3.23 8.78
N LYS A 169 -21.25 4.14 9.13
CA LYS A 169 -21.49 5.59 9.01
C LYS A 169 -21.61 6.03 7.55
N ILE A 170 -20.75 5.50 6.67
CA ILE A 170 -20.80 5.77 5.24
C ILE A 170 -22.11 5.25 4.63
N GLN A 171 -22.52 4.04 4.95
CA GLN A 171 -23.74 3.43 4.45
C GLN A 171 -25.01 4.22 4.79
N SER A 172 -25.02 4.98 5.89
CA SER A 172 -26.17 5.77 6.30
C SER A 172 -26.46 6.98 5.40
N PHE A 173 -25.43 7.54 4.74
CA PHE A 173 -25.63 8.70 3.85
C PHE A 173 -25.54 8.38 2.35
N LEU A 174 -25.00 7.22 1.94
CA LEU A 174 -24.91 6.85 0.52
C LEU A 174 -26.26 6.87 -0.23
N PRO A 175 -27.39 6.48 0.38
CA PRO A 175 -28.68 6.54 -0.31
C PRO A 175 -29.10 7.96 -0.76
N SER A 176 -28.53 9.01 -0.17
CA SER A 176 -28.75 10.39 -0.61
C SER A 176 -27.98 10.77 -1.88
N MET A 177 -27.10 9.91 -2.36
CA MET A 177 -26.30 10.11 -3.57
C MET A 177 -26.85 9.20 -4.69
N GLY A 178 -27.61 9.77 -5.64
CA GLY A 178 -28.35 9.01 -6.63
C GLY A 178 -27.52 8.16 -7.59
N ASN A 179 -26.20 8.43 -7.72
CA ASN A 179 -25.27 7.69 -8.60
C ASN A 179 -24.24 6.86 -7.83
N VAL A 180 -24.44 6.59 -6.54
CA VAL A 180 -23.52 5.78 -5.72
C VAL A 180 -24.20 4.51 -5.23
N THR A 181 -23.65 3.36 -5.58
CA THR A 181 -24.09 2.04 -5.11
C THR A 181 -23.01 1.38 -4.26
N ILE A 182 -23.41 0.45 -3.38
CA ILE A 182 -22.48 -0.29 -2.52
C ILE A 182 -22.16 -1.62 -3.16
N SER A 183 -20.86 -1.94 -3.31
CA SER A 183 -20.43 -3.28 -3.73
C SER A 183 -20.83 -4.33 -2.69
N THR A 184 -21.45 -5.39 -3.17
CA THR A 184 -21.77 -6.60 -2.41
C THR A 184 -20.86 -7.78 -2.73
N ASN A 185 -19.92 -7.61 -3.66
CA ASN A 185 -19.00 -8.66 -4.08
C ASN A 185 -17.97 -8.97 -2.97
N ASP A 186 -17.76 -10.23 -2.68
CA ASP A 186 -16.72 -10.68 -1.74
C ASP A 186 -15.33 -10.49 -2.34
N ASN A 187 -15.18 -10.81 -3.61
CA ASN A 187 -13.91 -10.72 -4.31
C ASN A 187 -13.72 -9.33 -4.96
N LEU A 188 -12.55 -8.73 -4.75
CA LEU A 188 -12.17 -7.45 -5.36
C LEU A 188 -12.17 -7.50 -6.90
N TYR A 189 -11.79 -8.63 -7.46
CA TYR A 189 -11.67 -8.76 -8.92
C TYR A 189 -13.03 -8.78 -9.62
N ASP A 190 -14.09 -9.14 -8.92
CA ASP A 190 -15.45 -9.06 -9.46
C ASP A 190 -15.89 -7.59 -9.61
N ASP A 191 -15.50 -6.72 -8.68
CA ASP A 191 -15.71 -5.28 -8.81
C ASP A 191 -14.82 -4.63 -9.90
N PHE A 192 -13.72 -5.29 -10.28
CA PHE A 192 -12.87 -4.82 -11.37
C PHE A 192 -13.53 -5.03 -12.74
N LEU A 193 -14.48 -5.97 -12.84
CA LEU A 193 -15.24 -6.15 -14.07
C LEU A 193 -15.95 -4.83 -14.38
N ASP A 194 -15.91 -4.42 -15.62
CA ASP A 194 -16.56 -3.20 -16.13
C ASP A 194 -16.20 -1.87 -15.43
N ALA A 195 -15.23 -1.85 -14.50
CA ALA A 195 -14.76 -0.61 -13.93
C ALA A 195 -14.02 0.24 -14.99
N LYS A 196 -14.48 1.46 -15.23
CA LYS A 196 -13.85 2.47 -16.09
C LYS A 196 -12.51 2.91 -15.51
N CYS A 197 -12.48 3.16 -14.23
CA CYS A 197 -11.28 3.46 -13.46
C CYS A 197 -11.48 3.10 -11.98
N ILE A 198 -10.38 3.05 -11.25
CA ILE A 198 -10.38 2.80 -9.81
C ILE A 198 -9.86 4.01 -9.07
N ILE A 199 -10.52 4.34 -7.96
CA ILE A 199 -10.07 5.39 -7.03
C ILE A 199 -9.77 4.75 -5.69
N THR A 200 -8.66 5.12 -5.09
CA THR A 200 -8.33 4.73 -3.71
C THR A 200 -7.44 5.77 -3.04
N TYR A 201 -7.43 5.80 -1.72
CA TYR A 201 -6.53 6.69 -0.99
C TYR A 201 -5.07 6.27 -1.18
N ASN A 202 -4.65 5.09 -0.68
CA ASN A 202 -3.32 4.50 -0.83
C ASN A 202 -3.37 2.98 -0.61
N SER A 203 -4.33 2.32 -1.25
CA SER A 203 -4.52 0.88 -1.13
C SER A 203 -3.71 0.10 -2.15
N THR A 204 -3.38 -1.15 -1.79
CA THR A 204 -2.81 -2.13 -2.73
C THR A 204 -3.73 -2.44 -3.92
N CYS A 205 -5.01 -2.10 -3.82
CA CYS A 205 -5.94 -2.16 -4.97
C CYS A 205 -5.40 -1.39 -6.18
N SER A 206 -4.70 -0.25 -5.97
CA SER A 206 -4.12 0.53 -7.06
C SER A 206 -3.01 -0.22 -7.82
N VAL A 207 -2.25 -1.06 -7.13
CA VAL A 207 -1.24 -1.93 -7.77
C VAL A 207 -1.92 -3.00 -8.61
N ASN A 208 -2.92 -3.66 -8.04
CA ASN A 208 -3.67 -4.71 -8.73
C ASN A 208 -4.41 -4.16 -9.95
N SER A 209 -5.05 -2.99 -9.84
CA SER A 209 -5.74 -2.35 -10.96
C SER A 209 -4.79 -1.98 -12.10
N ILE A 210 -3.61 -1.44 -11.79
CA ILE A 210 -2.60 -1.11 -12.79
C ILE A 210 -2.12 -2.38 -13.54
N ILE A 211 -1.90 -3.47 -12.83
CA ILE A 211 -1.51 -4.76 -13.43
C ILE A 211 -2.65 -5.30 -14.31
N LYS A 212 -3.89 -5.19 -13.86
CA LYS A 212 -5.11 -5.57 -14.60
C LYS A 212 -5.50 -4.56 -15.70
N GLY A 213 -4.67 -3.58 -15.99
CA GLY A 213 -4.92 -2.62 -17.07
C GLY A 213 -6.08 -1.66 -16.79
N ILE A 214 -6.46 -1.44 -15.55
CA ILE A 214 -7.53 -0.51 -15.20
C ILE A 214 -6.91 0.83 -14.79
N PRO A 215 -7.27 1.94 -15.46
CA PRO A 215 -6.80 3.26 -15.08
C PRO A 215 -7.08 3.57 -13.62
N THR A 216 -6.15 4.24 -12.95
CA THR A 216 -6.18 4.34 -11.49
C THR A 216 -5.96 5.77 -11.02
N PHE A 217 -6.71 6.17 -10.00
CA PHE A 217 -6.53 7.41 -9.26
C PHE A 217 -6.13 7.09 -7.82
N VAL A 218 -5.10 7.77 -7.33
CA VAL A 218 -4.61 7.61 -5.97
C VAL A 218 -4.53 8.98 -5.31
N ILE A 219 -5.17 9.10 -4.14
CA ILE A 219 -5.29 10.38 -3.44
C ILE A 219 -3.96 10.72 -2.76
N ASP A 220 -3.31 9.73 -2.15
CA ASP A 220 -1.97 9.87 -1.59
C ASP A 220 -0.94 9.91 -2.74
N LYS A 221 -0.51 11.11 -3.09
CA LYS A 221 0.42 11.37 -4.20
C LYS A 221 1.81 10.73 -4.02
N ASP A 222 2.16 10.34 -2.80
CA ASP A 222 3.46 9.72 -2.48
C ASP A 222 3.38 8.19 -2.46
N TYR A 223 2.22 7.60 -2.79
CA TYR A 223 2.07 6.16 -2.84
C TYR A 223 2.87 5.53 -3.99
N ILE A 224 3.15 4.22 -3.88
CA ILE A 224 4.02 3.48 -4.84
C ILE A 224 3.53 3.49 -6.28
N THR A 225 2.26 3.75 -6.51
CA THR A 225 1.65 3.88 -7.85
C THR A 225 1.78 5.29 -8.44
N ARG A 226 2.44 6.22 -7.75
CA ARG A 226 2.79 7.54 -8.29
C ARG A 226 3.45 7.41 -9.67
N GLY A 227 3.14 8.32 -10.55
CA GLY A 227 3.64 8.29 -11.94
C GLY A 227 2.81 7.44 -12.90
N LEU A 228 2.03 6.46 -12.42
CA LEU A 228 1.05 5.71 -13.22
C LEU A 228 -0.40 6.03 -12.83
N ALA A 229 -0.64 6.31 -11.57
CA ALA A 229 -1.94 6.76 -11.09
C ALA A 229 -2.07 8.29 -11.17
N ARG A 230 -3.25 8.76 -11.54
CA ARG A 230 -3.56 10.18 -11.53
C ARG A 230 -3.99 10.64 -10.14
N ASN A 231 -3.78 11.91 -9.84
CA ASN A 231 -4.28 12.56 -8.65
C ASN A 231 -5.27 13.69 -9.03
N GLY A 232 -6.33 13.86 -8.22
CA GLY A 232 -7.33 14.92 -8.38
C GLY A 232 -8.52 14.53 -9.26
N LEU A 233 -9.73 14.78 -8.72
CA LEU A 233 -11.01 14.42 -9.33
C LEU A 233 -11.31 15.17 -10.63
N LYS A 234 -10.75 16.35 -10.85
CA LYS A 234 -10.88 17.11 -12.11
C LYS A 234 -10.42 16.34 -13.35
N PHE A 235 -9.67 15.27 -13.16
CA PHE A 235 -9.17 14.42 -14.23
C PHE A 235 -9.94 13.10 -14.38
N ILE A 236 -11.03 12.91 -13.66
CA ILE A 236 -11.72 11.61 -13.59
C ILE A 236 -12.15 11.08 -14.97
N GLU A 237 -12.47 11.96 -15.89
CA GLU A 237 -12.83 11.61 -17.27
C GLU A 237 -11.61 11.40 -18.19
N LYS A 238 -10.39 11.73 -17.73
CA LYS A 238 -9.14 11.63 -18.50
C LYS A 238 -8.08 10.85 -17.71
N PRO A 239 -8.30 9.56 -17.43
CA PRO A 239 -7.34 8.75 -16.69
C PRO A 239 -6.02 8.58 -17.45
N LEU A 240 -4.94 8.27 -16.74
CA LEU A 240 -3.65 7.98 -17.33
C LEU A 240 -3.56 6.52 -17.78
N THR A 241 -2.93 6.30 -18.94
CA THR A 241 -2.66 4.98 -19.50
C THR A 241 -1.21 4.91 -20.02
N LEU A 242 -0.27 5.20 -19.12
CA LEU A 242 1.15 5.28 -19.44
C LEU A 242 1.81 3.90 -19.58
N LYS A 243 2.99 3.87 -20.22
CA LYS A 243 3.82 2.66 -20.30
C LYS A 243 4.23 2.21 -18.90
N ARG A 244 3.94 0.95 -18.53
CA ARG A 244 4.10 0.40 -17.17
C ARG A 244 5.42 -0.31 -16.91
N SER A 245 6.20 -0.65 -17.96
CA SER A 245 7.37 -1.52 -17.83
C SER A 245 8.40 -1.02 -16.81
N GLY A 246 8.75 0.26 -16.84
CA GLY A 246 9.71 0.82 -15.88
C GLY A 246 9.20 0.75 -14.44
N TRP A 247 7.93 1.08 -14.23
CA TRP A 247 7.30 0.99 -12.91
C TRP A 247 7.26 -0.46 -12.39
N LEU A 248 6.91 -1.42 -13.24
CA LEU A 248 6.86 -2.84 -12.88
C LEU A 248 8.24 -3.37 -12.48
N ASN A 249 9.28 -2.96 -13.19
CA ASN A 249 10.64 -3.29 -12.82
C ASN A 249 10.96 -2.79 -11.40
N SER A 250 10.71 -1.51 -11.12
CA SER A 250 10.91 -0.93 -9.79
C SER A 250 10.04 -1.60 -8.73
N PHE A 251 8.79 -1.93 -9.05
CA PHE A 251 7.90 -2.66 -8.15
C PHE A 251 8.42 -4.06 -7.80
N GLY A 252 9.05 -4.76 -8.74
CA GLY A 252 9.72 -6.04 -8.48
C GLY A 252 10.78 -5.93 -7.38
N TYR A 253 11.51 -4.82 -7.33
CA TYR A 253 12.51 -4.56 -6.28
C TYR A 253 11.92 -4.08 -4.94
N CYS A 254 10.64 -3.85 -4.87
CA CYS A 254 9.94 -3.63 -3.60
C CYS A 254 9.55 -4.94 -2.89
N GLN A 255 9.74 -6.09 -3.53
CA GLN A 255 9.30 -7.39 -3.00
C GLN A 255 10.44 -8.40 -3.02
N TRP A 256 10.61 -9.09 -1.88
CA TRP A 256 11.70 -10.03 -1.65
C TRP A 256 11.16 -11.27 -0.96
N SER A 257 11.61 -12.44 -1.37
CA SER A 257 11.25 -13.68 -0.69
C SER A 257 11.97 -13.77 0.67
N GLU A 258 11.39 -14.55 1.58
CA GLU A 258 12.02 -14.81 2.88
C GLU A 258 13.42 -15.45 2.70
N GLU A 259 13.56 -16.33 1.73
CA GLU A 259 14.82 -16.98 1.38
C GLU A 259 15.88 -15.96 0.92
N GLU A 260 15.53 -15.03 0.04
CA GLU A 260 16.43 -13.96 -0.42
C GLU A 260 16.88 -13.06 0.73
N VAL A 261 16.00 -12.79 1.67
CA VAL A 261 16.32 -12.02 2.88
C VAL A 261 17.28 -12.81 3.76
N VAL A 262 16.98 -14.09 4.08
CA VAL A 262 17.79 -14.94 4.95
C VAL A 262 19.17 -15.22 4.32
N ASN A 263 19.24 -15.38 3.00
CA ASN A 263 20.49 -15.62 2.27
C ASN A 263 21.30 -14.35 1.99
N GLY A 264 20.86 -13.19 2.47
CA GLY A 264 21.58 -11.92 2.36
C GLY A 264 21.57 -11.30 0.96
N ILE A 265 20.76 -11.83 0.02
CA ILE A 265 20.59 -11.27 -1.32
C ILE A 265 19.97 -9.89 -1.23
N PHE A 266 18.89 -9.76 -0.43
CA PHE A 266 18.27 -8.47 -0.11
C PHE A 266 19.29 -7.47 0.46
N TRP A 267 20.14 -7.92 1.41
CA TRP A 267 21.08 -7.01 2.05
C TRP A 267 22.13 -6.46 1.09
N ARG A 268 22.63 -7.28 0.16
CA ARG A 268 23.57 -6.80 -0.88
C ARG A 268 22.95 -5.71 -1.74
N TYR A 269 21.68 -5.85 -2.07
CA TYR A 269 20.92 -4.79 -2.76
C TYR A 269 20.73 -3.55 -1.87
N ALA A 270 20.22 -3.73 -0.66
CA ALA A 270 19.93 -2.64 0.26
C ALA A 270 21.17 -1.79 0.59
N LYS A 271 22.32 -2.45 0.84
CA LYS A 271 23.59 -1.78 1.11
C LYS A 271 24.03 -0.86 -0.04
N LYS A 272 23.75 -1.25 -1.28
CA LYS A 272 24.16 -0.50 -2.47
C LYS A 272 23.21 0.63 -2.83
N HIS A 273 21.90 0.45 -2.64
CA HIS A 273 20.88 1.34 -3.21
C HIS A 273 20.05 2.09 -2.16
N ILE A 274 20.20 1.77 -0.87
CA ILE A 274 19.34 2.29 0.19
C ILE A 274 20.14 2.94 1.31
N PHE A 275 21.33 2.44 1.62
CA PHE A 275 22.25 2.94 2.65
C PHE A 275 23.48 3.58 2.07
#